data_e1e5b14fec01194afe0d014bcff72c0e
#
_entry.id   e1e5b14fec01194afe0d014bcff72c0e
#
_cell.length_a   1.000
_cell.length_b   1.000
_cell.length_c   1.000
_cell.angle_alpha   90.00
_cell.angle_beta   90.00
_cell.angle_gamma   90.00
#
_symmetry.space_group_name_H-M   'P 1'
#
loop_
_entity.id
_entity.type
_entity.pdbx_description
1 polymer ?
#
loop_
_entity_poly.entity_id
_entity_poly.type
_entity_poly.pdbx_seq_one_letter_code
_entity_poly.pdbx_strand_id
1 'polypeptide(L)'
;MIRIENISRTYSREGVPVTALREATFNIDAGDLVVIRGVSGSGKSTLLNILGCLDSPSSGTYLLDGADVSHKSDAELSRIRSQKIGFIFQSFNLLPRTTAIENVELPMIYADREISRSRAAAMLARVGLAHRERHFATELSGGEQQRVAIARALINDPALILADEPTGNLDESAGAGVMGLLHDLNDEGRTIVLVTHDDAVASHARRVLMIRDGVLRESEVTA
;
A
#
# COMPACT_ATOMS: atom_id res chain seq x y z
N MET A 1 8.45 -0.08 -13.38
CA MET A 1 8.08 0.61 -12.10
C MET A 1 8.89 0.07 -10.93
N ILE A 2 8.74 -1.17 -10.54
CA ILE A 2 9.47 -1.85 -9.46
C ILE A 2 10.35 -2.96 -10.03
N ARG A 3 11.60 -3.04 -9.60
CA ARG A 3 12.50 -4.16 -9.90
C ARG A 3 13.18 -4.59 -8.61
N ILE A 4 13.01 -5.84 -8.25
CA ILE A 4 13.55 -6.49 -7.08
C ILE A 4 14.51 -7.61 -7.53
N GLU A 5 15.75 -7.57 -7.05
CA GLU A 5 16.79 -8.54 -7.41
C GLU A 5 17.45 -9.10 -6.14
N ASN A 6 17.23 -10.39 -5.88
CA ASN A 6 17.82 -11.16 -4.77
C ASN A 6 17.66 -10.51 -3.39
N ILE A 7 16.52 -9.84 -3.15
CA ILE A 7 16.22 -9.20 -1.88
C ILE A 7 16.08 -10.25 -0.78
N SER A 8 16.87 -10.08 0.28
CA SER A 8 16.70 -10.82 1.52
C SER A 8 16.53 -9.86 2.70
N ARG A 9 15.76 -10.27 3.71
CA ARG A 9 15.60 -9.55 4.95
C ARG A 9 15.72 -10.48 6.15
N THR A 10 16.69 -10.20 7.00
CA THR A 10 16.94 -10.91 8.26
C THR A 10 16.84 -9.94 9.42
N TYR A 11 16.03 -10.28 10.41
CA TYR A 11 15.90 -9.55 11.66
C TYR A 11 16.69 -10.27 12.76
N SER A 12 17.21 -9.54 13.74
CA SER A 12 17.76 -10.13 14.97
C SER A 12 16.66 -10.11 16.04
N ARG A 13 16.25 -11.27 16.49
CA ARG A 13 15.32 -11.42 17.61
C ARG A 13 16.02 -12.11 18.77
N GLU A 14 16.27 -11.38 19.86
CA GLU A 14 16.98 -11.90 21.05
C GLU A 14 18.35 -12.54 20.70
N GLY A 15 19.05 -11.95 19.72
CA GLY A 15 20.34 -12.47 19.25
C GLY A 15 20.26 -13.61 18.24
N VAL A 16 19.06 -14.12 17.94
CA VAL A 16 18.85 -15.17 16.94
C VAL A 16 18.43 -14.53 15.59
N PRO A 17 19.13 -14.83 14.47
CA PRO A 17 18.74 -14.32 13.17
C PRO A 17 17.48 -15.05 12.66
N VAL A 18 16.45 -14.25 12.28
CA VAL A 18 15.22 -14.74 11.65
C VAL A 18 15.12 -14.14 10.25
N THR A 19 15.27 -14.99 9.24
CA THR A 19 15.18 -14.57 7.83
C THR A 19 13.71 -14.55 7.40
N ALA A 20 13.17 -13.35 7.22
CA ALA A 20 11.78 -13.13 6.82
C ALA A 20 11.57 -13.14 5.30
N LEU A 21 12.60 -12.77 4.52
CA LEU A 21 12.63 -12.88 3.05
C LEU A 21 13.93 -13.51 2.59
N ARG A 22 13.85 -14.34 1.55
CA ARG A 22 14.97 -15.11 0.98
C ARG A 22 15.04 -14.88 -0.53
N GLU A 23 16.06 -14.15 -0.98
CA GLU A 23 16.44 -13.97 -2.38
C GLU A 23 15.25 -13.70 -3.34
N ALA A 24 14.30 -12.88 -2.88
CA ALA A 24 13.14 -12.54 -3.68
C ALA A 24 13.58 -11.78 -4.94
N THR A 25 13.10 -12.21 -6.10
CA THR A 25 13.38 -11.59 -7.40
C THR A 25 12.09 -11.53 -8.21
N PHE A 26 11.65 -10.32 -8.58
CA PHE A 26 10.48 -10.07 -9.43
C PHE A 26 10.47 -8.61 -9.91
N ASN A 27 9.60 -8.33 -10.87
CA ASN A 27 9.33 -6.98 -11.34
C ASN A 27 7.83 -6.67 -11.29
N ILE A 28 7.48 -5.38 -11.22
CA ILE A 28 6.12 -4.87 -11.39
C ILE A 28 6.20 -3.70 -12.34
N ASP A 29 5.45 -3.75 -13.42
CA ASP A 29 5.43 -2.70 -14.42
C ASP A 29 4.44 -1.57 -14.03
N ALA A 30 4.57 -0.42 -14.65
CA ALA A 30 3.65 0.68 -14.43
C ALA A 30 2.24 0.29 -14.91
N GLY A 31 1.23 0.54 -14.08
CA GLY A 31 -0.15 0.17 -14.35
C GLY A 31 -0.52 -1.27 -13.98
N ASP A 32 0.42 -2.07 -13.46
CA ASP A 32 0.07 -3.41 -12.97
C ASP A 32 -0.79 -3.35 -11.70
N LEU A 33 -1.75 -4.28 -11.60
CA LEU A 33 -2.38 -4.68 -10.36
C LEU A 33 -1.84 -6.06 -9.97
N VAL A 34 -1.05 -6.11 -8.89
CA VAL A 34 -0.39 -7.33 -8.42
C VAL A 34 -0.89 -7.68 -7.02
N VAL A 35 -1.24 -8.93 -6.81
CA VAL A 35 -1.61 -9.44 -5.49
C VAL A 35 -0.48 -10.27 -4.91
N ILE A 36 -0.10 -9.99 -3.66
CA ILE A 36 0.83 -10.79 -2.86
C ILE A 36 0.01 -11.65 -1.90
N ARG A 37 0.15 -12.97 -2.01
CA ARG A 37 -0.53 -13.95 -1.18
C ARG A 37 0.43 -14.79 -0.36
N GLY A 38 -0.06 -15.31 0.74
CA GLY A 38 0.67 -16.25 1.59
C GLY A 38 0.02 -16.39 2.97
N VAL A 39 0.38 -17.44 3.69
CA VAL A 39 -0.10 -17.67 5.06
C VAL A 39 0.42 -16.60 6.03
N SER A 40 -0.17 -16.51 7.23
CA SER A 40 0.35 -15.62 8.28
C SER A 40 1.80 -15.98 8.60
N GLY A 41 2.66 -14.95 8.79
CA GLY A 41 4.09 -15.14 9.07
C GLY A 41 4.96 -15.51 7.86
N SER A 42 4.41 -15.61 6.65
CA SER A 42 5.20 -16.00 5.46
C SER A 42 6.19 -14.93 4.95
N GLY A 43 6.11 -13.67 5.42
CA GLY A 43 6.97 -12.57 4.98
C GLY A 43 6.25 -11.47 4.18
N LYS A 44 4.91 -11.53 4.00
CA LYS A 44 4.13 -10.53 3.24
C LYS A 44 4.32 -9.11 3.74
N SER A 45 4.14 -8.88 5.03
CA SER A 45 4.29 -7.53 5.63
C SER A 45 5.74 -7.04 5.53
N THR A 46 6.73 -7.93 5.64
CA THR A 46 8.14 -7.57 5.42
C THR A 46 8.36 -7.12 3.98
N LEU A 47 7.83 -7.85 3.01
CA LEU A 47 7.94 -7.47 1.60
C LEU A 47 7.23 -6.14 1.34
N LEU A 48 6.00 -5.96 1.85
CA LEU A 48 5.24 -4.73 1.72
C LEU A 48 5.98 -3.52 2.34
N ASN A 49 6.61 -3.71 3.51
CA ASN A 49 7.39 -2.67 4.16
C ASN A 49 8.62 -2.27 3.33
N ILE A 50 9.30 -3.22 2.70
CA ILE A 50 10.43 -2.94 1.81
C ILE A 50 9.93 -2.19 0.57
N LEU A 51 8.88 -2.67 -0.10
CA LEU A 51 8.27 -1.99 -1.25
C LEU A 51 7.81 -0.56 -0.91
N GLY A 52 7.33 -0.39 0.33
CA GLY A 52 6.88 0.88 0.87
C GLY A 52 7.98 1.80 1.39
N CYS A 53 9.25 1.43 1.28
CA CYS A 53 10.36 2.18 1.85
C CYS A 53 10.19 2.45 3.36
N LEU A 54 9.48 1.56 4.08
CA LEU A 54 9.34 1.56 5.55
C LEU A 54 10.43 0.74 6.22
N ASP A 55 11.04 -0.16 5.47
CA ASP A 55 12.16 -0.98 5.90
C ASP A 55 13.16 -1.14 4.73
N SER A 56 14.41 -1.47 5.05
CA SER A 56 15.46 -1.68 4.05
C SER A 56 15.82 -3.16 3.97
N PRO A 57 16.16 -3.67 2.78
CA PRO A 57 16.63 -5.05 2.66
C PRO A 57 17.97 -5.25 3.40
N SER A 58 18.25 -6.47 3.83
CA SER A 58 19.56 -6.85 4.36
C SER A 58 20.58 -7.10 3.24
N SER A 59 20.11 -7.52 2.05
CA SER A 59 20.90 -7.72 0.84
C SER A 59 20.02 -7.67 -0.40
N GLY A 60 20.62 -7.55 -1.57
CA GLY A 60 19.94 -7.44 -2.86
C GLY A 60 19.67 -6.00 -3.27
N THR A 61 18.97 -5.81 -4.40
CA THR A 61 18.72 -4.50 -4.99
C THR A 61 17.24 -4.24 -5.19
N TYR A 62 16.78 -3.06 -4.78
CA TYR A 62 15.44 -2.55 -5.04
C TYR A 62 15.51 -1.26 -5.87
N LEU A 63 15.05 -1.34 -7.11
CA LEU A 63 14.88 -0.16 -7.97
C LEU A 63 13.41 0.27 -8.00
N LEU A 64 13.16 1.53 -7.67
CA LEU A 64 11.84 2.19 -7.79
C LEU A 64 11.95 3.30 -8.83
N ASP A 65 11.22 3.18 -9.94
CA ASP A 65 11.34 4.07 -11.12
C ASP A 65 12.77 4.21 -11.62
N GLY A 66 13.54 3.12 -11.63
CA GLY A 66 14.94 3.09 -12.05
C GLY A 66 15.93 3.64 -11.03
N ALA A 67 15.50 4.20 -9.91
CA ALA A 67 16.38 4.67 -8.84
C ALA A 67 16.60 3.58 -7.79
N ASP A 68 17.85 3.28 -7.45
CA ASP A 68 18.17 2.36 -6.36
C ASP A 68 17.81 2.97 -5.00
N VAL A 69 16.94 2.26 -4.28
CA VAL A 69 16.46 2.67 -2.95
C VAL A 69 16.93 1.74 -1.83
N SER A 70 17.72 0.69 -2.15
CA SER A 70 18.11 -0.38 -1.22
C SER A 70 18.87 0.11 0.01
N HIS A 71 19.72 1.13 -0.17
CA HIS A 71 20.65 1.60 0.86
C HIS A 71 20.56 3.11 1.13
N LYS A 72 19.38 3.70 0.83
CA LYS A 72 19.14 5.11 1.13
C LYS A 72 18.96 5.35 2.63
N SER A 73 19.31 6.55 3.05
CA SER A 73 19.06 7.01 4.43
C SER A 73 17.55 7.10 4.72
N ASP A 74 17.18 7.04 6.01
CA ASP A 74 15.78 7.18 6.44
C ASP A 74 15.13 8.47 5.95
N ALA A 75 15.90 9.58 5.87
CA ALA A 75 15.41 10.85 5.35
C ALA A 75 15.09 10.78 3.85
N GLU A 76 15.94 10.11 3.04
CA GLU A 76 15.69 9.90 1.62
C GLU A 76 14.51 8.97 1.38
N LEU A 77 14.44 7.85 2.13
CA LEU A 77 13.32 6.91 2.07
C LEU A 77 12.00 7.61 2.47
N SER A 78 12.01 8.47 3.50
CA SER A 78 10.85 9.24 3.91
C SER A 78 10.37 10.19 2.80
N ARG A 79 11.28 10.84 2.09
CA ARG A 79 10.95 11.70 0.95
C ARG A 79 10.35 10.89 -0.21
N ILE A 80 10.96 9.77 -0.57
CA ILE A 80 10.45 8.87 -1.62
C ILE A 80 9.05 8.39 -1.26
N ARG A 81 8.86 7.92 -0.03
CA ARG A 81 7.59 7.43 0.49
C ARG A 81 6.50 8.49 0.40
N SER A 82 6.76 9.69 0.89
CA SER A 82 5.77 10.78 0.91
C SER A 82 5.38 11.27 -0.49
N GLN A 83 6.26 11.13 -1.49
CA GLN A 83 6.04 11.64 -2.85
C GLN A 83 5.52 10.59 -3.83
N LYS A 84 5.93 9.32 -3.68
CA LYS A 84 5.73 8.28 -4.68
C LYS A 84 4.81 7.15 -4.24
N ILE A 85 4.54 7.00 -2.94
CA ILE A 85 3.86 5.82 -2.40
C ILE A 85 2.62 6.24 -1.59
N GLY A 86 1.47 5.68 -1.94
CA GLY A 86 0.25 5.77 -1.16
C GLY A 86 0.01 4.49 -0.39
N PHE A 87 -0.27 4.58 0.92
CA PHE A 87 -0.55 3.42 1.76
C PHE A 87 -2.01 3.32 2.14
N ILE A 88 -2.56 2.12 2.04
CA ILE A 88 -3.89 1.74 2.49
C ILE A 88 -3.73 0.56 3.43
N PHE A 89 -4.15 0.70 4.70
CA PHE A 89 -3.98 -0.32 5.73
C PHE A 89 -5.31 -0.95 6.12
N GLN A 90 -5.29 -2.18 6.59
CA GLN A 90 -6.44 -2.91 7.11
C GLN A 90 -7.13 -2.15 8.26
N SER A 91 -6.36 -1.54 9.16
CA SER A 91 -6.86 -0.81 10.33
C SER A 91 -7.13 0.68 10.05
N PHE A 92 -7.22 1.07 8.75
CA PHE A 92 -7.45 2.44 8.26
C PHE A 92 -6.36 3.44 8.68
N ASN A 93 -5.84 3.36 9.90
CA ASN A 93 -4.81 4.21 10.50
C ASN A 93 -5.15 5.72 10.38
N LEU A 94 -6.42 6.05 10.59
CA LEU A 94 -6.86 7.44 10.67
C LEU A 94 -6.59 8.01 12.07
N LEU A 95 -6.30 9.29 12.14
CA LEU A 95 -6.20 10.00 13.41
C LEU A 95 -7.63 10.20 13.97
N PRO A 96 -7.96 9.65 15.15
CA PRO A 96 -9.35 9.58 15.61
C PRO A 96 -9.94 10.93 16.01
N ARG A 97 -9.07 11.91 16.38
CA ARG A 97 -9.47 13.24 16.83
C ARG A 97 -9.34 14.32 15.75
N THR A 98 -9.24 13.90 14.49
CA THR A 98 -9.20 14.77 13.32
C THR A 98 -10.34 14.43 12.38
N THR A 99 -10.78 15.39 11.62
CA THR A 99 -11.83 15.24 10.63
C THR A 99 -11.35 14.43 9.42
N ALA A 100 -12.27 13.97 8.58
CA ALA A 100 -11.94 13.27 7.34
C ALA A 100 -11.02 14.11 6.45
N ILE A 101 -11.31 15.39 6.26
CA ILE A 101 -10.50 16.26 5.42
C ILE A 101 -9.11 16.49 6.00
N GLU A 102 -8.97 16.69 7.30
CA GLU A 102 -7.68 16.83 7.97
C GLU A 102 -6.82 15.55 7.87
N ASN A 103 -7.43 14.37 7.97
CA ASN A 103 -6.74 13.11 7.71
C ASN A 103 -6.18 13.03 6.28
N VAL A 104 -6.94 13.53 5.28
CA VAL A 104 -6.49 13.54 3.88
C VAL A 104 -5.40 14.59 3.64
N GLU A 105 -5.39 15.69 4.38
CA GLU A 105 -4.37 16.75 4.30
C GLU A 105 -2.99 16.32 4.82
N LEU A 106 -2.93 15.38 5.78
CA LEU A 106 -1.68 14.99 6.47
C LEU A 106 -0.49 14.67 5.56
N PRO A 107 -0.62 13.87 4.48
CA PRO A 107 0.55 13.52 3.65
C PRO A 107 1.17 14.71 2.93
N MET A 108 0.43 15.82 2.72
CA MET A 108 0.99 17.02 2.09
C MET A 108 2.07 17.66 2.97
N ILE A 109 1.90 17.61 4.30
CA ILE A 109 2.89 18.13 5.27
C ILE A 109 4.22 17.39 5.12
N TYR A 110 4.18 16.06 5.00
CA TYR A 110 5.39 15.22 4.89
C TYR A 110 6.05 15.26 3.50
N ALA A 111 5.34 15.77 2.50
CA ALA A 111 5.84 15.91 1.13
C ALA A 111 6.40 17.32 0.84
N ASP A 112 6.55 18.17 1.86
CA ASP A 112 6.92 19.59 1.73
C ASP A 112 6.02 20.34 0.72
N ARG A 113 4.74 19.99 0.68
CA ARG A 113 3.74 20.64 -0.18
C ARG A 113 2.88 21.57 0.64
N GLU A 114 2.44 22.65 0.02
CA GLU A 114 1.42 23.51 0.61
C GLU A 114 0.12 22.72 0.86
N ILE A 115 -0.44 22.88 2.08
CA ILE A 115 -1.71 22.26 2.43
C ILE A 115 -2.81 22.89 1.59
N SER A 116 -3.50 22.07 0.82
CA SER A 116 -4.60 22.50 -0.05
C SER A 116 -5.89 21.80 0.35
N ARG A 117 -6.73 22.52 1.10
CA ARG A 117 -8.05 22.04 1.51
C ARG A 117 -8.95 21.71 0.32
N SER A 118 -8.86 22.49 -0.76
CA SER A 118 -9.63 22.23 -1.98
C SER A 118 -9.21 20.91 -2.66
N ARG A 119 -7.91 20.58 -2.64
CA ARG A 119 -7.40 19.30 -3.15
C ARG A 119 -7.85 18.14 -2.27
N ALA A 120 -7.82 18.30 -0.95
CA ALA A 120 -8.31 17.30 -0.01
C ALA A 120 -9.82 17.05 -0.15
N ALA A 121 -10.62 18.12 -0.31
CA ALA A 121 -12.05 18.03 -0.58
C ALA A 121 -12.34 17.31 -1.92
N ALA A 122 -11.57 17.60 -2.98
CA ALA A 122 -11.68 16.89 -4.25
C ALA A 122 -11.37 15.38 -4.11
N MET A 123 -10.38 15.00 -3.32
CA MET A 123 -10.08 13.60 -3.05
C MET A 123 -11.21 12.91 -2.27
N LEU A 124 -11.81 13.56 -1.27
CA LEU A 124 -12.99 13.04 -0.57
C LEU A 124 -14.20 12.91 -1.51
N ALA A 125 -14.44 13.89 -2.38
CA ALA A 125 -15.50 13.79 -3.40
C ALA A 125 -15.29 12.60 -4.34
N ARG A 126 -14.04 12.35 -4.74
CA ARG A 126 -13.66 11.23 -5.62
C ARG A 126 -14.00 9.87 -5.01
N VAL A 127 -13.89 9.73 -3.70
CA VAL A 127 -14.26 8.48 -2.98
C VAL A 127 -15.70 8.50 -2.46
N GLY A 128 -16.54 9.45 -2.92
CA GLY A 128 -17.96 9.53 -2.57
C GLY A 128 -18.24 10.11 -1.17
N LEU A 129 -17.30 10.84 -0.56
CA LEU A 129 -17.39 11.36 0.81
C LEU A 129 -17.40 12.88 0.92
N ALA A 130 -17.81 13.61 -0.14
CA ALA A 130 -17.91 15.07 -0.09
C ALA A 130 -18.78 15.57 1.07
N HIS A 131 -19.84 14.85 1.43
CA HIS A 131 -20.77 15.18 2.51
C HIS A 131 -20.22 14.85 3.91
N ARG A 132 -19.06 14.19 4.02
CA ARG A 132 -18.41 13.73 5.26
C ARG A 132 -17.14 14.49 5.63
N GLU A 133 -16.77 15.53 4.90
CA GLU A 133 -15.50 16.27 5.09
C GLU A 133 -15.21 16.66 6.54
N ARG A 134 -16.24 17.08 7.28
CA ARG A 134 -16.14 17.61 8.64
C ARG A 134 -16.39 16.58 9.74
N HIS A 135 -16.71 15.33 9.39
CA HIS A 135 -16.92 14.28 10.37
C HIS A 135 -15.57 13.80 10.92
N PHE A 136 -15.50 13.53 12.21
CA PHE A 136 -14.35 12.88 12.81
C PHE A 136 -14.26 11.43 12.36
N ALA A 137 -13.02 10.89 12.33
CA ALA A 137 -12.82 9.49 11.92
C ALA A 137 -13.68 8.50 12.71
N THR A 138 -13.93 8.78 14.00
CA THR A 138 -14.76 7.95 14.90
C THR A 138 -16.27 8.01 14.61
N GLU A 139 -16.72 8.96 13.80
CA GLU A 139 -18.14 9.10 13.41
C GLU A 139 -18.44 8.40 12.07
N LEU A 140 -17.42 7.85 11.42
CA LEU A 140 -17.52 7.19 10.11
C LEU A 140 -17.65 5.68 10.27
N SER A 141 -18.45 5.05 9.40
CA SER A 141 -18.48 3.59 9.27
C SER A 141 -17.12 3.05 8.79
N GLY A 142 -16.86 1.74 8.98
CA GLY A 142 -15.60 1.13 8.52
C GLY A 142 -15.33 1.34 7.03
N GLY A 143 -16.34 1.21 6.17
CA GLY A 143 -16.21 1.46 4.74
C GLY A 143 -15.96 2.94 4.41
N GLU A 144 -16.56 3.89 5.17
CA GLU A 144 -16.26 5.33 5.03
C GLU A 144 -14.83 5.64 5.50
N GLN A 145 -14.37 5.06 6.62
CA GLN A 145 -12.99 5.20 7.11
C GLN A 145 -11.97 4.71 6.08
N GLN A 146 -12.22 3.56 5.45
CA GLN A 146 -11.36 3.01 4.42
C GLN A 146 -11.33 3.91 3.17
N ARG A 147 -12.47 4.46 2.75
CA ARG A 147 -12.49 5.45 1.66
C ARG A 147 -11.74 6.73 2.01
N VAL A 148 -11.79 7.21 3.25
CA VAL A 148 -10.91 8.33 3.71
C VAL A 148 -9.44 7.94 3.63
N ALA A 149 -9.07 6.71 4.05
CA ALA A 149 -7.69 6.21 3.95
C ALA A 149 -7.21 6.14 2.48
N ILE A 150 -8.09 5.74 1.55
CA ILE A 150 -7.80 5.77 0.11
C ILE A 150 -7.61 7.23 -0.38
N ALA A 151 -8.50 8.15 -0.03
CA ALA A 151 -8.37 9.56 -0.40
C ALA A 151 -7.04 10.15 0.14
N ARG A 152 -6.67 9.80 1.38
CA ARG A 152 -5.39 10.16 1.97
C ARG A 152 -4.20 9.58 1.20
N ALA A 153 -4.27 8.32 0.77
CA ALA A 153 -3.23 7.70 -0.02
C ALA A 153 -3.01 8.40 -1.36
N LEU A 154 -4.07 8.96 -1.96
CA LEU A 154 -4.05 9.58 -3.29
C LEU A 154 -3.63 11.06 -3.29
N ILE A 155 -3.63 11.75 -2.16
CA ILE A 155 -3.50 13.22 -2.10
C ILE A 155 -2.21 13.75 -2.72
N ASN A 156 -1.12 13.01 -2.61
CA ASN A 156 0.18 13.37 -3.18
C ASN A 156 0.40 12.86 -4.61
N ASP A 157 -0.64 12.30 -5.24
CA ASP A 157 -0.57 11.75 -6.60
C ASP A 157 0.52 10.66 -6.73
N PRO A 158 0.46 9.59 -5.91
CA PRO A 158 1.50 8.57 -5.88
C PRO A 158 1.51 7.74 -7.16
N ALA A 159 2.69 7.31 -7.58
CA ALA A 159 2.84 6.38 -8.69
C ALA A 159 2.55 4.92 -8.29
N LEU A 160 2.71 4.60 -7.00
CA LEU A 160 2.51 3.27 -6.42
C LEU A 160 1.52 3.34 -5.26
N ILE A 161 0.53 2.46 -5.27
CA ILE A 161 -0.39 2.25 -4.15
C ILE A 161 -0.10 0.88 -3.55
N LEU A 162 0.17 0.85 -2.24
CA LEU A 162 0.38 -0.36 -1.45
C LEU A 162 -0.82 -0.54 -0.52
N ALA A 163 -1.54 -1.65 -0.67
CA ALA A 163 -2.72 -1.97 0.12
C ALA A 163 -2.50 -3.25 0.94
N ASP A 164 -2.53 -3.14 2.26
CA ASP A 164 -2.41 -4.26 3.19
C ASP A 164 -3.78 -4.64 3.71
N GLU A 165 -4.33 -5.77 3.24
CA GLU A 165 -5.64 -6.32 3.62
C GLU A 165 -6.76 -5.25 3.57
N PRO A 166 -6.95 -4.52 2.45
CA PRO A 166 -7.77 -3.31 2.42
C PRO A 166 -9.26 -3.54 2.71
N THR A 167 -9.73 -4.79 2.67
CA THR A 167 -11.11 -5.18 2.94
C THR A 167 -11.27 -6.01 4.20
N GLY A 168 -10.18 -6.35 4.90
CA GLY A 168 -10.16 -7.33 5.98
C GLY A 168 -11.00 -6.96 7.23
N ASN A 169 -11.35 -5.68 7.40
CA ASN A 169 -12.18 -5.19 8.51
C ASN A 169 -13.56 -4.67 8.03
N LEU A 170 -13.99 -5.03 6.83
CA LEU A 170 -15.20 -4.53 6.20
C LEU A 170 -16.23 -5.65 6.02
N ASP A 171 -17.51 -5.29 6.01
CA ASP A 171 -18.54 -6.17 5.49
C ASP A 171 -18.39 -6.34 3.97
N GLU A 172 -19.06 -7.37 3.42
CA GLU A 172 -18.96 -7.75 2.01
C GLU A 172 -19.30 -6.58 1.06
N SER A 173 -20.36 -5.83 1.36
CA SER A 173 -20.80 -4.70 0.53
C SER A 173 -19.80 -3.56 0.53
N ALA A 174 -19.29 -3.17 1.70
CA ALA A 174 -18.27 -2.14 1.82
C ALA A 174 -16.94 -2.59 1.17
N GLY A 175 -16.57 -3.87 1.36
CA GLY A 175 -15.41 -4.49 0.73
C GLY A 175 -15.47 -4.45 -0.80
N ALA A 176 -16.61 -4.84 -1.39
CA ALA A 176 -16.82 -4.76 -2.83
C ALA A 176 -16.69 -3.32 -3.36
N GLY A 177 -17.23 -2.33 -2.62
CA GLY A 177 -17.09 -0.92 -2.97
C GLY A 177 -15.64 -0.42 -2.93
N VAL A 178 -14.84 -0.87 -1.94
CA VAL A 178 -13.41 -0.56 -1.85
C VAL A 178 -12.63 -1.20 -2.98
N MET A 179 -12.90 -2.46 -3.33
CA MET A 179 -12.25 -3.14 -4.44
C MET A 179 -12.59 -2.48 -5.78
N GLY A 180 -13.85 -2.10 -6.00
CA GLY A 180 -14.25 -1.33 -7.19
C GLY A 180 -13.44 -0.05 -7.35
N LEU A 181 -13.27 0.72 -6.26
CA LEU A 181 -12.46 1.94 -6.27
C LEU A 181 -10.98 1.67 -6.58
N LEU A 182 -10.39 0.57 -6.09
CA LEU A 182 -9.02 0.18 -6.43
C LEU A 182 -8.88 -0.23 -7.90
N HIS A 183 -9.90 -0.89 -8.47
CA HIS A 183 -9.94 -1.21 -9.90
C HIS A 183 -10.02 0.06 -10.76
N ASP A 184 -10.91 0.99 -10.43
CA ASP A 184 -11.03 2.26 -11.14
C ASP A 184 -9.67 3.01 -11.15
N LEU A 185 -8.95 3.02 -10.02
CA LEU A 185 -7.63 3.60 -9.91
C LEU A 185 -6.59 2.88 -10.78
N ASN A 186 -6.66 1.56 -10.89
CA ASN A 186 -5.77 0.79 -11.75
C ASN A 186 -6.08 1.04 -13.23
N ASP A 187 -7.35 1.10 -13.61
CA ASP A 187 -7.78 1.42 -14.98
C ASP A 187 -7.36 2.84 -15.41
N GLU A 188 -7.21 3.77 -14.45
CA GLU A 188 -6.60 5.08 -14.68
C GLU A 188 -5.06 5.03 -14.82
N GLY A 189 -4.45 3.84 -14.77
CA GLY A 189 -3.01 3.62 -14.94
C GLY A 189 -2.18 3.64 -13.64
N ARG A 190 -2.81 3.60 -12.45
CA ARG A 190 -2.08 3.48 -11.18
C ARG A 190 -1.54 2.08 -11.00
N THR A 191 -0.30 1.98 -10.53
CA THR A 191 0.29 0.70 -10.11
C THR A 191 -0.19 0.37 -8.71
N ILE A 192 -0.75 -0.83 -8.52
CA ILE A 192 -1.31 -1.25 -7.24
C ILE A 192 -0.69 -2.59 -6.83
N VAL A 193 -0.15 -2.64 -5.62
CA VAL A 193 0.27 -3.88 -4.97
C VAL A 193 -0.62 -4.12 -3.76
N LEU A 194 -1.33 -5.23 -3.78
CA LEU A 194 -2.30 -5.59 -2.78
C LEU A 194 -1.84 -6.85 -2.04
N VAL A 195 -1.78 -6.80 -0.72
CA VAL A 195 -1.55 -7.96 0.13
C VAL A 195 -2.89 -8.46 0.65
N THR A 196 -3.20 -9.72 0.44
CA THR A 196 -4.40 -10.36 0.98
C THR A 196 -4.22 -11.86 1.15
N HIS A 197 -5.04 -12.45 2.01
CA HIS A 197 -5.24 -13.88 2.11
C HIS A 197 -6.61 -14.32 1.53
N ASP A 198 -7.43 -13.38 1.08
CA ASP A 198 -8.75 -13.61 0.52
C ASP A 198 -8.65 -14.00 -0.96
N ASP A 199 -9.21 -15.17 -1.30
CA ASP A 199 -9.26 -15.70 -2.66
C ASP A 199 -10.12 -14.86 -3.60
N ALA A 200 -11.22 -14.30 -3.12
CA ALA A 200 -12.11 -13.47 -3.91
C ALA A 200 -11.40 -12.18 -4.34
N VAL A 201 -10.66 -11.55 -3.41
CA VAL A 201 -9.85 -10.37 -3.73
C VAL A 201 -8.72 -10.69 -4.70
N ALA A 202 -8.05 -11.85 -4.50
CA ALA A 202 -6.95 -12.26 -5.37
C ALA A 202 -7.38 -12.59 -6.81
N SER A 203 -8.62 -13.05 -7.00
CA SER A 203 -9.16 -13.36 -8.33
C SER A 203 -9.30 -12.14 -9.25
N HIS A 204 -9.28 -10.93 -8.69
CA HIS A 204 -9.33 -9.68 -9.44
C HIS A 204 -7.98 -9.26 -10.04
N ALA A 205 -6.87 -9.88 -9.64
CA ALA A 205 -5.56 -9.53 -10.15
C ALA A 205 -5.14 -10.42 -11.33
N ARG A 206 -4.44 -9.82 -12.29
CA ARG A 206 -3.85 -10.56 -13.43
C ARG A 206 -2.57 -11.31 -13.02
N ARG A 207 -1.90 -10.86 -11.96
CA ARG A 207 -0.64 -11.43 -11.46
C ARG A 207 -0.71 -11.65 -9.96
N VAL A 208 -0.33 -12.85 -9.54
CA VAL A 208 -0.28 -13.23 -8.12
C VAL A 208 1.12 -13.68 -7.75
N LEU A 209 1.69 -13.06 -6.74
CA LEU A 209 2.95 -13.44 -6.13
C LEU A 209 2.66 -14.22 -4.85
N MET A 210 3.01 -15.49 -4.84
CA MET A 210 2.86 -16.35 -3.66
C MET A 210 4.12 -16.30 -2.81
N ILE A 211 3.96 -16.01 -1.51
CA ILE A 211 5.06 -16.04 -0.55
C ILE A 211 4.84 -17.13 0.49
N ARG A 212 5.84 -18.01 0.64
CA ARG A 212 5.83 -19.08 1.64
C ARG A 212 7.23 -19.22 2.25
N ASP A 213 7.28 -19.17 3.59
CA ASP A 213 8.55 -19.29 4.36
C ASP A 213 9.65 -18.33 3.88
N GLY A 214 9.25 -17.10 3.52
CA GLY A 214 10.14 -16.07 3.01
C GLY A 214 10.54 -16.22 1.54
N VAL A 215 10.12 -17.29 0.86
CA VAL A 215 10.40 -17.53 -0.56
C VAL A 215 9.22 -17.07 -1.41
N LEU A 216 9.52 -16.27 -2.42
CA LEU A 216 8.52 -15.74 -3.35
C LEU A 216 8.50 -16.58 -4.63
N ARG A 217 7.30 -16.85 -5.14
CA ARG A 217 7.07 -17.52 -6.42
C ARG A 217 5.96 -16.80 -7.16
N GLU A 218 6.16 -16.57 -8.44
CA GLU A 218 5.10 -16.05 -9.31
C GLU A 218 4.17 -17.22 -9.70
N SER A 219 2.86 -16.97 -9.59
CA SER A 219 1.83 -17.91 -10.04
C SER A 219 1.02 -17.16 -11.09
N GLU A 220 0.97 -17.68 -12.31
CA GLU A 220 0.01 -17.20 -13.30
C GLU A 220 -1.41 -17.52 -12.80
N VAL A 221 -2.28 -16.55 -12.81
CA VAL A 221 -3.71 -16.78 -12.59
C VAL A 221 -4.22 -17.45 -13.85
N THR A 222 -4.44 -18.76 -13.80
CA THR A 222 -5.18 -19.47 -14.87
C THR A 222 -6.60 -18.91 -14.85
N ALA A 223 -6.98 -18.22 -15.93
CA ALA A 223 -8.33 -17.71 -16.18
C ALA A 223 -9.38 -18.84 -16.25
#